data_75e13b98a06c922824b30e144cfa563f
#
_entry.id   75e13b98a06c922824b30e144cfa563f
#
_cell.length_a   1.000
_cell.length_b   1.000
_cell.length_c   1.000
_cell.angle_alpha   90.00
_cell.angle_beta   90.00
_cell.angle_gamma   90.00
#
_symmetry.space_group_name_H-M   'P 1'
#
loop_
_entity.id
_entity.type
_entity.pdbx_description
1 polymer ?
#
loop_
_entity_poly.entity_id
_entity_poly.type
_entity_poly.pdbx_seq_one_letter_code
_entity_poly.pdbx_strand_id
1 'polypeptide(L)'
;MEKMYITYLKNSIPPLLVLIFVVCIHYTITYVVLEPTRRFLLPPPHSIIYEGFFVPKHRDEILRGLLITTKVSLIGLSIAYIIGFITALLMSQAKWIERSLYPWAVFTQTVPILALVPIIGFWFGFDILARIIVVVIISIFPIIINTLTGLRGASSNLHDLLTLHNATRWTRATKLM
;
A
#
# COMPACT_ATOMS: atom_id res chain seq x y z
N MET A 1 -33.30 1.26 15.00
CA MET A 1 -31.98 1.33 15.65
C MET A 1 -31.57 -0.04 16.21
N GLU A 2 -32.41 -0.75 16.92
CA GLU A 2 -32.10 -2.05 17.58
C GLU A 2 -31.68 -3.16 16.59
N LYS A 3 -32.38 -3.35 15.48
CA LYS A 3 -32.02 -4.35 14.45
C LYS A 3 -30.65 -4.06 13.79
N MET A 4 -30.27 -2.81 13.66
CA MET A 4 -29.00 -2.39 13.09
C MET A 4 -27.84 -2.73 14.05
N TYR A 5 -28.02 -2.50 15.35
CA TYR A 5 -27.06 -2.88 16.40
C TYR A 5 -26.83 -4.39 16.46
N ILE A 6 -27.90 -5.19 16.39
CA ILE A 6 -27.82 -6.67 16.40
C ILE A 6 -27.06 -7.18 15.16
N THR A 7 -27.27 -6.56 14.01
CA THR A 7 -26.55 -6.93 12.76
C THR A 7 -25.07 -6.60 12.85
N TYR A 8 -24.71 -5.43 13.39
CA TYR A 8 -23.29 -5.06 13.61
C TYR A 8 -22.60 -5.99 14.60
N LEU A 9 -23.26 -6.34 15.72
CA LEU A 9 -22.75 -7.30 16.69
C LEU A 9 -22.52 -8.68 16.06
N LYS A 10 -23.49 -9.20 15.32
CA LYS A 10 -23.35 -10.51 14.63
C LYS A 10 -22.20 -10.52 13.63
N ASN A 11 -21.98 -9.42 12.91
CA ASN A 11 -20.90 -9.32 11.93
C ASN A 11 -19.52 -9.13 12.58
N SER A 12 -19.47 -8.63 13.82
CA SER A 12 -18.21 -8.42 14.56
C SER A 12 -17.73 -9.67 15.32
N ILE A 13 -18.64 -10.61 15.62
CA ILE A 13 -18.30 -11.83 16.35
C ILE A 13 -17.28 -12.71 15.59
N PRO A 14 -17.46 -13.05 14.28
CA PRO A 14 -16.52 -13.91 13.58
C PRO A 14 -15.09 -13.38 13.56
N PRO A 15 -14.79 -12.11 13.21
CA PRO A 15 -13.43 -11.61 13.26
C PRO A 15 -12.84 -11.58 14.68
N LEU A 16 -13.67 -11.34 15.71
CA LEU A 16 -13.21 -11.38 17.10
C LEU A 16 -12.83 -12.82 17.52
N LEU A 17 -13.61 -13.82 17.13
CA LEU A 17 -13.29 -15.24 17.40
C LEU A 17 -11.97 -15.65 16.74
N VAL A 18 -11.72 -15.20 15.50
CA VAL A 18 -10.45 -15.47 14.81
C VAL A 18 -9.29 -14.79 15.56
N LEU A 19 -9.47 -13.56 16.00
CA LEU A 19 -8.43 -12.85 16.77
C LEU A 19 -8.12 -13.61 18.09
N ILE A 20 -9.16 -14.01 18.85
CA ILE A 20 -8.98 -14.78 20.09
C ILE A 20 -8.26 -16.10 19.79
N PHE A 21 -8.66 -16.80 18.72
CA PHE A 21 -8.04 -18.05 18.32
C PHE A 21 -6.54 -17.87 18.01
N VAL A 22 -6.17 -16.85 17.25
CA VAL A 22 -4.77 -16.54 16.94
C VAL A 22 -3.97 -16.22 18.21
N VAL A 23 -4.55 -15.43 19.13
CA VAL A 23 -3.91 -15.12 20.42
C VAL A 23 -3.75 -16.37 21.26
N CYS A 24 -4.76 -17.26 21.33
CA CYS A 24 -4.65 -18.52 22.03
C CYS A 24 -3.55 -19.44 21.45
N ILE A 25 -3.46 -19.54 20.11
CA ILE A 25 -2.37 -20.27 19.46
C ILE A 25 -1.02 -19.69 19.85
N HIS A 26 -0.87 -18.37 19.80
CA HIS A 26 0.38 -17.70 20.18
C HIS A 26 0.78 -18.06 21.62
N TYR A 27 -0.15 -17.95 22.59
CA TYR A 27 0.12 -18.34 23.97
C TYR A 27 0.48 -19.82 24.09
N THR A 28 -0.23 -20.70 23.39
CA THR A 28 0.05 -22.14 23.39
C THR A 28 1.45 -22.43 22.88
N ILE A 29 1.85 -21.83 21.75
CA ILE A 29 3.20 -22.01 21.22
C ILE A 29 4.24 -21.50 22.23
N THR A 30 4.05 -20.32 22.79
CA THR A 30 5.01 -19.72 23.73
C THR A 30 5.19 -20.52 25.01
N TYR A 31 4.11 -21.04 25.60
CA TYR A 31 4.17 -21.64 26.93
C TYR A 31 4.20 -23.16 26.93
N VAL A 32 3.64 -23.80 25.89
CA VAL A 32 3.52 -25.27 25.81
C VAL A 32 4.56 -25.87 24.87
N VAL A 33 4.80 -25.23 23.71
CA VAL A 33 5.72 -25.77 22.70
C VAL A 33 7.15 -25.31 22.94
N LEU A 34 7.34 -24.03 23.30
CA LEU A 34 8.68 -23.50 23.51
C LEU A 34 9.20 -23.73 24.95
N GLU A 35 10.40 -24.23 25.03
CA GLU A 35 11.14 -24.29 26.30
C GLU A 35 11.33 -22.87 26.87
N PRO A 36 11.38 -22.69 28.20
CA PRO A 36 11.56 -21.39 28.84
C PRO A 36 12.75 -20.59 28.30
N THR A 37 13.86 -21.26 27.98
CA THR A 37 15.09 -20.68 27.42
C THR A 37 14.92 -20.14 26.00
N ARG A 38 13.90 -20.58 25.27
CA ARG A 38 13.61 -20.20 23.86
C ARG A 38 12.43 -19.26 23.70
N ARG A 39 11.75 -18.86 24.78
CA ARG A 39 10.59 -17.94 24.73
C ARG A 39 10.92 -16.55 24.21
N PHE A 40 12.21 -16.19 24.19
CA PHE A 40 12.63 -14.94 23.54
C PHE A 40 12.44 -14.91 22.02
N LEU A 41 12.32 -16.10 21.38
CA LEU A 41 12.03 -16.20 19.93
C LEU A 41 10.57 -15.85 19.61
N LEU A 42 9.66 -16.14 20.53
CA LEU A 42 8.24 -15.81 20.42
C LEU A 42 7.72 -15.40 21.81
N PRO A 43 7.97 -14.14 22.24
CA PRO A 43 7.49 -13.66 23.53
C PRO A 43 5.98 -13.65 23.61
N PRO A 44 5.38 -13.85 24.81
CA PRO A 44 3.93 -13.82 24.94
C PRO A 44 3.39 -12.42 24.61
N PRO A 45 2.15 -12.30 24.06
CA PRO A 45 1.60 -11.03 23.59
C PRO A 45 1.61 -9.90 24.63
N HIS A 46 1.36 -10.20 25.89
CA HIS A 46 1.40 -9.20 26.96
C HIS A 46 2.82 -8.65 27.19
N SER A 47 3.86 -9.48 27.07
CA SER A 47 5.26 -9.02 27.17
C SER A 47 5.64 -8.14 26.00
N ILE A 48 5.21 -8.49 24.78
CA ILE A 48 5.46 -7.66 23.58
C ILE A 48 4.86 -6.27 23.78
N ILE A 49 3.61 -6.19 24.27
CA ILE A 49 2.94 -4.91 24.54
C ILE A 49 3.69 -4.16 25.64
N TYR A 50 4.02 -4.83 26.75
CA TYR A 50 4.70 -4.19 27.86
C TYR A 50 6.09 -3.66 27.45
N GLU A 51 6.93 -4.52 26.88
CA GLU A 51 8.28 -4.15 26.44
C GLU A 51 8.27 -3.06 25.36
N GLY A 52 7.36 -3.16 24.39
CA GLY A 52 7.29 -2.22 23.28
C GLY A 52 6.78 -0.83 23.67
N PHE A 53 5.80 -0.74 24.57
CA PHE A 53 5.13 0.53 24.87
C PHE A 53 5.50 1.13 26.22
N PHE A 54 5.82 0.32 27.23
CA PHE A 54 6.07 0.79 28.59
C PHE A 54 7.55 0.86 28.96
N VAL A 55 8.43 0.17 28.23
CA VAL A 55 9.88 0.32 28.41
C VAL A 55 10.38 1.50 27.55
N PRO A 56 10.86 2.61 28.17
CA PRO A 56 11.18 3.84 27.44
C PRO A 56 12.18 3.64 26.30
N LYS A 57 13.21 2.82 26.51
CA LYS A 57 14.23 2.54 25.50
C LYS A 57 13.61 1.95 24.23
N HIS A 58 12.80 0.91 24.36
CA HIS A 58 12.19 0.23 23.21
C HIS A 58 11.12 1.10 22.55
N ARG A 59 10.31 1.78 23.35
CA ARG A 59 9.31 2.73 22.85
C ARG A 59 9.94 3.83 22.00
N ASP A 60 11.04 4.42 22.47
CA ASP A 60 11.69 5.53 21.74
C ASP A 60 12.34 5.04 20.45
N GLU A 61 12.90 3.81 20.42
CA GLU A 61 13.39 3.16 19.20
C GLU A 61 12.23 2.89 18.20
N ILE A 62 11.10 2.37 18.68
CA ILE A 62 9.90 2.12 17.85
C ILE A 62 9.37 3.44 17.27
N LEU A 63 9.25 4.49 18.09
CA LEU A 63 8.77 5.79 17.63
C LEU A 63 9.70 6.42 16.59
N ARG A 64 11.00 6.35 16.78
CA ARG A 64 12.00 6.80 15.78
C ARG A 64 11.86 6.00 14.48
N GLY A 65 11.77 4.68 14.57
CA GLY A 65 11.56 3.82 13.42
C GLY A 65 10.27 4.14 12.67
N LEU A 66 9.17 4.37 13.40
CA LEU A 66 7.88 4.77 12.85
C LEU A 66 7.97 6.10 12.12
N LEU A 67 8.61 7.11 12.71
CA LEU A 67 8.80 8.43 12.09
C LEU A 67 9.61 8.33 10.80
N ILE A 68 10.71 7.57 10.79
CA ILE A 68 11.53 7.35 9.60
C ILE A 68 10.72 6.65 8.51
N THR A 69 10.04 5.56 8.86
CA THR A 69 9.22 4.80 7.91
C THR A 69 8.09 5.66 7.33
N THR A 70 7.39 6.41 8.17
CA THR A 70 6.33 7.33 7.72
C THR A 70 6.88 8.39 6.77
N LYS A 71 8.00 9.02 7.11
CA LYS A 71 8.66 10.02 6.25
C LYS A 71 9.05 9.43 4.91
N VAL A 72 9.71 8.28 4.89
CA VAL A 72 10.12 7.59 3.65
C VAL A 72 8.90 7.22 2.80
N SER A 73 7.87 6.66 3.43
CA SER A 73 6.64 6.25 2.73
C SER A 73 5.90 7.44 2.12
N LEU A 74 5.74 8.53 2.86
CA LEU A 74 5.05 9.73 2.35
C LEU A 74 5.83 10.39 1.21
N ILE A 75 7.16 10.51 1.32
CA ILE A 75 7.97 11.09 0.25
C ILE A 75 7.93 10.18 -0.99
N GLY A 76 8.18 8.88 -0.82
CA GLY A 76 8.18 7.92 -1.93
C GLY A 76 6.82 7.81 -2.61
N LEU A 77 5.73 7.77 -1.83
CA LEU A 77 4.37 7.75 -2.37
C LEU A 77 4.03 9.04 -3.12
N SER A 78 4.44 10.21 -2.61
CA SER A 78 4.20 11.48 -3.29
C SER A 78 4.92 11.54 -4.64
N ILE A 79 6.17 11.09 -4.71
CA ILE A 79 6.94 11.01 -5.96
C ILE A 79 6.27 10.02 -6.91
N ALA A 80 5.93 8.82 -6.43
CA ALA A 80 5.25 7.80 -7.23
C ALA A 80 3.90 8.28 -7.76
N TYR A 81 3.14 9.03 -6.92
CA TYR A 81 1.85 9.59 -7.31
C TYR A 81 2.00 10.61 -8.44
N ILE A 82 2.94 11.55 -8.32
CA ILE A 82 3.18 12.57 -9.36
C ILE A 82 3.57 11.90 -10.68
N ILE A 83 4.58 11.02 -10.65
CA ILE A 83 5.08 10.34 -11.85
C ILE A 83 4.00 9.43 -12.43
N GLY A 84 3.37 8.59 -11.60
CA GLY A 84 2.35 7.64 -12.03
C GLY A 84 1.10 8.31 -12.58
N PHE A 85 0.64 9.38 -11.95
CA PHE A 85 -0.51 10.17 -12.41
C PHE A 85 -0.24 10.83 -13.77
N ILE A 86 0.92 11.48 -13.93
CA ILE A 86 1.31 12.10 -15.20
C ILE A 86 1.42 11.02 -16.30
N THR A 87 2.05 9.87 -15.98
CA THR A 87 2.18 8.76 -16.92
C THR A 87 0.81 8.24 -17.35
N ALA A 88 -0.13 8.05 -16.43
CA ALA A 88 -1.49 7.61 -16.75
C ALA A 88 -2.24 8.63 -17.60
N LEU A 89 -2.10 9.92 -17.30
CA LEU A 89 -2.66 11.00 -18.13
C LEU A 89 -2.13 10.95 -19.57
N LEU A 90 -0.82 10.79 -19.75
CA LEU A 90 -0.22 10.65 -21.09
C LEU A 90 -0.74 9.41 -21.80
N MET A 91 -0.81 8.27 -21.13
CA MET A 91 -1.36 7.03 -21.69
C MET A 91 -2.83 7.14 -22.08
N SER A 92 -3.61 7.96 -21.37
CA SER A 92 -5.03 8.18 -21.69
C SER A 92 -5.25 8.99 -22.98
N GLN A 93 -4.26 9.76 -23.43
CA GLN A 93 -4.40 10.64 -24.60
C GLN A 93 -4.34 9.90 -25.93
N ALA A 94 -3.53 8.83 -26.05
CA ALA A 94 -3.37 8.11 -27.29
C ALA A 94 -2.98 6.64 -27.07
N LYS A 95 -3.58 5.75 -27.87
CA LYS A 95 -3.30 4.29 -27.80
C LYS A 95 -1.83 3.93 -28.06
N TRP A 96 -1.13 4.71 -28.89
CA TRP A 96 0.28 4.44 -29.14
C TRP A 96 1.16 4.74 -27.93
N ILE A 97 0.86 5.80 -27.17
CA ILE A 97 1.55 6.14 -25.92
C ILE A 97 1.34 5.01 -24.90
N GLU A 98 0.09 4.59 -24.74
CA GLU A 98 -0.24 3.47 -23.85
C GLU A 98 0.52 2.21 -24.23
N ARG A 99 0.47 1.78 -25.50
CA ARG A 99 1.20 0.59 -25.98
C ARG A 99 2.70 0.67 -25.75
N SER A 100 3.27 1.88 -25.76
CA SER A 100 4.69 2.10 -25.52
C SER A 100 5.05 2.07 -24.03
N LEU A 101 4.23 2.64 -23.16
CA LEU A 101 4.55 2.78 -21.72
C LEU A 101 4.01 1.62 -20.86
N TYR A 102 2.90 1.00 -21.26
CA TYR A 102 2.26 -0.08 -20.51
C TYR A 102 3.19 -1.26 -20.20
N PRO A 103 3.99 -1.78 -21.17
CA PRO A 103 4.91 -2.88 -20.88
C PRO A 103 5.95 -2.54 -19.80
N TRP A 104 6.43 -1.30 -19.75
CA TRP A 104 7.36 -0.83 -18.73
C TRP A 104 6.70 -0.74 -17.35
N ALA A 105 5.47 -0.26 -17.30
CA ALA A 105 4.69 -0.24 -16.08
C ALA A 105 4.49 -1.67 -15.52
N VAL A 106 4.12 -2.63 -16.37
CA VAL A 106 3.98 -4.04 -15.97
C VAL A 106 5.32 -4.62 -15.51
N PHE A 107 6.43 -4.28 -16.18
CA PHE A 107 7.76 -4.74 -15.81
C PHE A 107 8.13 -4.40 -14.37
N THR A 108 7.76 -3.22 -13.88
CA THR A 108 8.04 -2.83 -12.48
C THR A 108 7.38 -3.74 -11.46
N GLN A 109 6.32 -4.45 -11.81
CA GLN A 109 5.63 -5.41 -10.95
C GLN A 109 6.15 -6.84 -11.04
N THR A 110 6.73 -7.20 -12.19
CA THR A 110 7.18 -8.58 -12.40
C THR A 110 8.53 -8.86 -11.74
N VAL A 111 9.33 -7.82 -11.51
CA VAL A 111 10.63 -7.97 -10.86
C VAL A 111 10.43 -8.10 -9.34
N PRO A 112 10.96 -9.16 -8.69
CA PRO A 112 10.87 -9.32 -7.25
C PRO A 112 11.61 -8.17 -6.54
N ILE A 113 10.87 -7.27 -5.90
CA ILE A 113 11.45 -6.08 -5.26
C ILE A 113 12.55 -6.43 -4.24
N LEU A 114 12.39 -7.55 -3.50
CA LEU A 114 13.38 -8.00 -2.53
C LEU A 114 14.73 -8.33 -3.16
N ALA A 115 14.74 -8.74 -4.43
CA ALA A 115 15.98 -8.95 -5.17
C ALA A 115 16.64 -7.65 -5.63
N LEU A 116 15.84 -6.58 -5.82
CA LEU A 116 16.35 -5.27 -6.20
C LEU A 116 16.91 -4.47 -5.03
N VAL A 117 16.43 -4.70 -3.79
CA VAL A 117 16.86 -3.94 -2.62
C VAL A 117 18.38 -3.93 -2.42
N PRO A 118 19.12 -5.06 -2.49
CA PRO A 118 20.57 -5.05 -2.39
C PRO A 118 21.26 -4.26 -3.52
N ILE A 119 20.74 -4.34 -4.74
CA ILE A 119 21.29 -3.64 -5.91
C ILE A 119 21.11 -2.13 -5.76
N ILE A 120 19.90 -1.70 -5.36
CA ILE A 120 19.59 -0.29 -5.09
C ILE A 120 20.47 0.23 -3.95
N GLY A 121 20.62 -0.56 -2.89
CA GLY A 121 21.48 -0.23 -1.77
C GLY A 121 22.95 -0.09 -2.15
N PHE A 122 23.43 -0.94 -3.05
CA PHE A 122 24.79 -0.86 -3.58
C PHE A 122 25.06 0.43 -4.38
N TRP A 123 24.09 0.87 -5.20
CA TRP A 123 24.26 2.05 -6.06
C TRP A 123 23.98 3.37 -5.32
N PHE A 124 22.99 3.40 -4.43
CA PHE A 124 22.50 4.62 -3.79
C PHE A 124 22.78 4.70 -2.29
N GLY A 125 23.49 3.70 -1.72
CA GLY A 125 23.65 3.54 -0.28
C GLY A 125 22.41 2.88 0.36
N PHE A 126 22.60 2.36 1.61
CA PHE A 126 21.50 1.70 2.36
C PHE A 126 20.70 2.68 3.24
N ASP A 127 20.75 3.96 2.91
CA ASP A 127 20.10 5.05 3.63
C ASP A 127 18.66 5.32 3.17
N ILE A 128 18.14 6.48 3.58
CA ILE A 128 16.77 6.94 3.29
C ILE A 128 16.50 6.99 1.78
N LEU A 129 17.49 7.37 0.95
CA LEU A 129 17.32 7.49 -0.50
C LEU A 129 16.96 6.14 -1.14
N ALA A 130 17.71 5.09 -0.84
CA ALA A 130 17.43 3.74 -1.36
C ALA A 130 16.03 3.27 -0.97
N ARG A 131 15.60 3.52 0.26
CA ARG A 131 14.25 3.19 0.74
C ARG A 131 13.16 3.95 -0.01
N ILE A 132 13.36 5.25 -0.30
CA ILE A 132 12.43 6.05 -1.10
C ILE A 132 12.32 5.47 -2.52
N ILE A 133 13.44 5.11 -3.16
CA ILE A 133 13.44 4.50 -4.50
C ILE A 133 12.62 3.20 -4.51
N VAL A 134 12.80 2.35 -3.51
CA VAL A 134 12.03 1.10 -3.36
C VAL A 134 10.53 1.40 -3.25
N VAL A 135 10.13 2.38 -2.42
CA VAL A 135 8.72 2.78 -2.28
C VAL A 135 8.16 3.28 -3.61
N VAL A 136 8.92 4.08 -4.35
CA VAL A 136 8.49 4.57 -5.68
C VAL A 136 8.26 3.40 -6.64
N ILE A 137 9.20 2.47 -6.73
CA ILE A 137 9.10 1.31 -7.64
C ILE A 137 7.86 0.46 -7.32
N ILE A 138 7.59 0.19 -6.04
CA ILE A 138 6.44 -0.61 -5.63
C ILE A 138 5.12 0.12 -5.93
N SER A 139 5.07 1.43 -5.72
CA SER A 139 3.84 2.20 -5.75
C SER A 139 3.44 2.69 -7.15
N ILE A 140 4.40 2.81 -8.08
CA ILE A 140 4.16 3.48 -9.37
C ILE A 140 3.15 2.72 -10.25
N PHE A 141 3.24 1.40 -10.34
CA PHE A 141 2.34 0.61 -11.18
C PHE A 141 0.88 0.67 -10.73
N PRO A 142 0.53 0.40 -9.45
CA PRO A 142 -0.85 0.52 -8.98
C PRO A 142 -1.44 1.91 -9.24
N ILE A 143 -0.64 2.96 -9.08
CA ILE A 143 -1.06 4.33 -9.34
C ILE A 143 -1.38 4.54 -10.82
N ILE A 144 -0.47 4.10 -11.72
CA ILE A 144 -0.69 4.20 -13.17
C ILE A 144 -1.98 3.48 -13.58
N ILE A 145 -2.13 2.22 -13.18
CA ILE A 145 -3.24 1.37 -13.63
C ILE A 145 -4.57 1.86 -13.06
N ASN A 146 -4.64 2.16 -11.77
CA ASN A 146 -5.88 2.64 -11.16
C ASN A 146 -6.29 4.01 -11.71
N THR A 147 -5.34 4.91 -11.93
CA THR A 147 -5.61 6.20 -12.56
C THR A 147 -6.09 6.02 -14.00
N LEU A 148 -5.41 5.20 -14.80
CA LEU A 148 -5.80 4.93 -16.19
C LEU A 148 -7.19 4.29 -16.28
N THR A 149 -7.49 3.35 -15.39
CA THR A 149 -8.82 2.72 -15.28
C THR A 149 -9.88 3.74 -14.90
N GLY A 150 -9.59 4.62 -13.93
CA GLY A 150 -10.50 5.71 -13.55
C GLY A 150 -10.77 6.67 -14.68
N LEU A 151 -9.72 7.11 -15.39
CA LEU A 151 -9.84 8.02 -16.55
C LEU A 151 -10.67 7.43 -17.71
N ARG A 152 -10.79 6.10 -17.79
CA ARG A 152 -11.56 5.37 -18.81
C ARG A 152 -12.91 4.87 -18.31
N GLY A 153 -13.19 5.03 -17.04
CA GLY A 153 -14.39 4.51 -16.39
C GLY A 153 -15.69 5.22 -16.77
N ALA A 154 -15.60 6.34 -17.49
CA ALA A 154 -16.79 7.05 -17.97
C ALA A 154 -17.59 6.21 -18.99
N SER A 155 -18.90 6.11 -18.77
CA SER A 155 -19.77 5.35 -19.66
C SER A 155 -19.79 5.93 -21.10
N SER A 156 -19.91 5.05 -22.10
CA SER A 156 -20.01 5.46 -23.52
C SER A 156 -21.11 6.50 -23.73
N ASN A 157 -22.24 6.39 -23.04
CA ASN A 157 -23.35 7.32 -23.13
C ASN A 157 -22.97 8.75 -22.77
N LEU A 158 -22.08 8.95 -21.78
CA LEU A 158 -21.56 10.27 -21.40
C LEU A 158 -20.61 10.82 -22.47
N HIS A 159 -19.80 9.96 -23.07
CA HIS A 159 -18.96 10.35 -24.21
C HIS A 159 -19.78 10.79 -25.41
N ASP A 160 -20.86 10.07 -25.71
CA ASP A 160 -21.77 10.40 -26.81
C ASP A 160 -22.51 11.71 -26.54
N LEU A 161 -22.99 11.93 -25.32
CA LEU A 161 -23.65 13.17 -24.92
C LEU A 161 -22.71 14.39 -25.08
N LEU A 162 -21.47 14.30 -24.67
CA LEU A 162 -20.50 15.36 -24.84
C LEU A 162 -20.08 15.54 -26.32
N THR A 163 -20.20 14.50 -27.14
CA THR A 163 -19.96 14.59 -28.57
C THR A 163 -21.08 15.37 -29.23
N LEU A 164 -22.34 15.11 -28.88
CA LEU A 164 -23.51 15.87 -29.36
C LEU A 164 -23.44 17.36 -28.98
N HIS A 165 -22.86 17.66 -27.80
CA HIS A 165 -22.66 19.04 -27.34
C HIS A 165 -21.37 19.70 -27.87
N ASN A 166 -20.68 19.10 -28.87
CA ASN A 166 -19.41 19.60 -29.41
C ASN A 166 -18.36 19.96 -28.35
N ALA A 167 -18.33 19.20 -27.23
CA ALA A 167 -17.44 19.47 -26.11
C ALA A 167 -15.97 19.33 -26.53
N THR A 168 -15.16 20.31 -26.14
CA THR A 168 -13.71 20.30 -26.37
C THR A 168 -13.02 19.15 -25.62
N ARG A 169 -11.78 18.79 -26.03
CA ARG A 169 -10.99 17.78 -25.32
C ARG A 169 -10.79 18.15 -23.84
N TRP A 170 -10.60 19.43 -23.55
CA TRP A 170 -10.47 19.93 -22.18
C TRP A 170 -11.76 19.74 -21.36
N THR A 171 -12.90 20.08 -21.93
CA THR A 171 -14.19 19.87 -21.29
C THR A 171 -14.45 18.38 -21.00
N ARG A 172 -14.08 17.50 -21.92
CA ARG A 172 -14.18 16.04 -21.70
C ARG A 172 -13.25 15.57 -20.61
N ALA A 173 -12.01 16.03 -20.58
CA ALA A 173 -11.04 15.69 -19.55
C ALA A 173 -11.47 16.14 -18.14
N THR A 174 -12.10 17.33 -18.01
CA THR A 174 -12.51 17.88 -16.72
C THR A 174 -13.90 17.43 -16.25
N LYS A 175 -14.75 16.94 -17.15
CA LYS A 175 -16.14 16.55 -16.84
C LYS A 175 -16.37 15.04 -16.81
N LEU A 176 -15.54 14.25 -17.52
CA LEU A 176 -15.67 12.79 -17.63
C LEU A 176 -14.53 12.03 -16.95
N MET A 177 -13.35 12.62 -16.81
CA MET A 177 -12.18 12.05 -16.19
C MET A 177 -11.96 12.67 -14.78
#